data_25407bff70c183c65b704025b4be9e0b
#
_entry.id   25407bff70c183c65b704025b4be9e0b
#
_cell.length_a   1.000
_cell.length_b   1.000
_cell.length_c   1.000
_cell.angle_alpha   90.00
_cell.angle_beta   90.00
_cell.angle_gamma   90.00
#
_symmetry.space_group_name_H-M   'P 1'
#
loop_
_entity.id
_entity.type
_entity.pdbx_description
1 polymer ?
#
loop_
_entity_poly.entity_id
_entity_poly.type
_entity_poly.pdbx_seq_one_letter_code
_entity_poly.pdbx_strand_id
1 'polypeptide(L)'
;MFAPGELPKIKEALTVNVRGKQRVMEVAQHTGKDRVRCILLGASENLARGMEVTSTGKAISVPVGDRTLGRMFNVLGDPIDGEGELADGERWEIHRKAPGFEEQQPVAQVLETGIKVIDLLEPYPKGGKIG
;
A
#
# COMPACT_ATOMS: atom_id res chain seq x y z
N MET A 1 4.36 -20.95 -12.57
CA MET A 1 3.26 -21.91 -12.73
C MET A 1 2.94 -22.42 -11.33
N PHE A 2 1.70 -22.30 -10.88
CA PHE A 2 1.26 -22.78 -9.56
C PHE A 2 0.66 -24.18 -9.72
N ALA A 3 0.64 -24.94 -8.63
CA ALA A 3 -0.04 -26.24 -8.64
C ALA A 3 -1.55 -26.05 -8.87
N PRO A 4 -2.22 -26.97 -9.58
CA PRO A 4 -3.66 -26.87 -9.80
C PRO A 4 -4.41 -26.82 -8.46
N GLY A 5 -5.18 -25.75 -8.26
CA GLY A 5 -5.94 -25.52 -7.02
C GLY A 5 -5.25 -24.63 -5.98
N GLU A 6 -4.00 -24.23 -6.19
CA GLU A 6 -3.22 -23.36 -5.27
C GLU A 6 -2.92 -21.98 -5.88
N LEU A 7 -3.84 -21.45 -6.68
CA LEU A 7 -3.66 -20.11 -7.21
C LEU A 7 -3.73 -19.07 -6.10
N PRO A 8 -2.78 -18.12 -6.05
CA PRO A 8 -2.82 -17.01 -5.11
C PRO A 8 -4.07 -16.16 -5.36
N LYS A 9 -4.59 -15.54 -4.31
CA LYS A 9 -5.78 -14.70 -4.39
C LYS A 9 -5.48 -13.42 -5.20
N ILE A 10 -6.51 -12.84 -5.79
CA ILE A 10 -6.41 -11.50 -6.40
C ILE A 10 -6.03 -10.51 -5.30
N LYS A 11 -5.10 -9.59 -5.59
CA LYS A 11 -4.47 -8.63 -4.67
C LYS A 11 -3.47 -9.23 -3.67
N GLU A 12 -3.20 -10.51 -3.76
CA GLU A 12 -2.16 -11.14 -2.95
C GLU A 12 -0.77 -10.70 -3.40
N ALA A 13 0.12 -10.51 -2.43
CA ALA A 13 1.52 -10.21 -2.69
C ALA A 13 2.29 -11.49 -2.99
N LEU A 14 3.05 -11.49 -4.08
CA LEU A 14 4.01 -12.52 -4.42
C LEU A 14 5.41 -11.95 -4.37
N THR A 15 6.38 -12.79 -4.06
CA THR A 15 7.78 -12.40 -4.02
C THR A 15 8.63 -13.23 -4.97
N VAL A 16 9.65 -12.60 -5.53
CA VAL A 16 10.67 -13.24 -6.35
C VAL A 16 12.04 -12.72 -5.93
N ASN A 17 13.03 -13.61 -5.79
CA ASN A 17 14.40 -13.21 -5.49
C ASN A 17 15.17 -13.00 -6.78
N VAL A 18 15.69 -11.78 -6.96
CA VAL A 18 16.49 -11.40 -8.13
C VAL A 18 17.86 -10.95 -7.65
N ARG A 19 18.87 -11.81 -7.82
CA ARG A 19 20.26 -11.54 -7.40
C ARG A 19 20.40 -11.10 -5.95
N GLY A 20 19.70 -11.79 -5.04
CA GLY A 20 19.73 -11.48 -3.60
C GLY A 20 18.83 -10.32 -3.16
N LYS A 21 18.14 -9.66 -4.10
CA LYS A 21 17.14 -8.63 -3.79
C LYS A 21 15.74 -9.19 -3.99
N GLN A 22 14.92 -9.09 -2.97
CA GLN A 22 13.53 -9.48 -3.04
C GLN A 22 12.73 -8.41 -3.82
N ARG A 23 11.96 -8.86 -4.80
CA ARG A 23 11.00 -8.03 -5.54
C ARG A 23 9.59 -8.48 -5.19
N VAL A 24 8.69 -7.53 -5.06
CA VAL A 24 7.29 -7.77 -4.73
C VAL A 24 6.41 -7.47 -5.93
N MET A 25 5.43 -8.31 -6.16
CA MET A 25 4.41 -8.13 -7.19
C MET A 25 3.04 -8.43 -6.62
N GLU A 26 2.02 -7.80 -7.16
CA GLU A 26 0.63 -8.00 -6.78
C GLU A 26 -0.13 -8.79 -7.83
N VAL A 27 -0.94 -9.75 -7.42
CA VAL A 27 -1.82 -10.50 -8.33
C VAL A 27 -2.96 -9.61 -8.82
N ALA A 28 -2.94 -9.29 -10.11
CA ALA A 28 -3.96 -8.45 -10.73
C ALA A 28 -5.12 -9.28 -11.30
N GLN A 29 -4.84 -10.46 -11.85
CA GLN A 29 -5.84 -11.26 -12.56
C GLN A 29 -5.43 -12.72 -12.65
N HIS A 30 -6.40 -13.63 -12.57
CA HIS A 30 -6.23 -15.02 -12.99
C HIS A 30 -6.39 -15.13 -14.51
N THR A 31 -5.40 -15.70 -15.20
CA THR A 31 -5.41 -15.84 -16.67
C THR A 31 -5.61 -17.28 -17.14
N GLY A 32 -5.77 -18.22 -16.22
CA GLY A 32 -5.95 -19.63 -16.49
C GLY A 32 -6.06 -20.45 -15.21
N LYS A 33 -6.04 -21.75 -15.35
CA LYS A 33 -6.15 -22.69 -14.21
C LYS A 33 -4.87 -22.76 -13.36
N ASP A 34 -3.74 -22.33 -13.91
CA ASP A 34 -2.39 -22.44 -13.33
C ASP A 34 -1.58 -21.15 -13.43
N ARG A 35 -2.19 -20.06 -13.90
CA ARG A 35 -1.50 -18.81 -14.21
C ARG A 35 -2.21 -17.59 -13.67
N VAL A 36 -1.41 -16.65 -13.18
CA VAL A 36 -1.86 -15.33 -12.76
C VAL A 36 -1.08 -14.25 -13.50
N ARG A 37 -1.71 -13.12 -13.71
CA ARG A 37 -1.05 -11.89 -14.15
C ARG A 37 -0.79 -11.03 -12.93
N CYS A 38 0.46 -10.57 -12.80
CA CYS A 38 0.88 -9.75 -11.68
C CYS A 38 1.39 -8.39 -12.15
N ILE A 39 1.29 -7.41 -11.28
CA ILE A 39 1.90 -6.09 -11.43
C ILE A 39 3.13 -6.07 -10.54
N LEU A 40 4.31 -5.84 -11.12
CA LEU A 40 5.55 -5.71 -10.38
C LEU A 40 5.64 -4.31 -9.74
N LEU A 41 5.90 -4.26 -8.43
CA LEU A 41 6.11 -3.03 -7.69
C LEU A 41 7.62 -2.77 -7.55
N GLY A 42 8.21 -2.27 -8.60
CA GLY A 42 9.64 -1.95 -8.63
C GLY A 42 10.29 -2.21 -9.98
N ALA A 43 11.61 -2.20 -10.01
CA ALA A 43 12.38 -2.39 -11.23
C ALA A 43 12.27 -3.83 -11.75
N SER A 44 12.09 -3.97 -13.06
CA SER A 44 11.96 -5.27 -13.75
C SER A 44 13.29 -5.87 -14.21
N GLU A 45 14.39 -5.18 -13.97
CA GLU A 45 15.73 -5.60 -14.42
C GLU A 45 16.11 -6.96 -13.86
N ASN A 46 16.69 -7.79 -14.71
CA ASN A 46 17.14 -9.15 -14.40
C ASN A 46 16.03 -10.14 -14.02
N LEU A 47 14.76 -9.82 -14.20
CA LEU A 47 13.69 -10.79 -14.17
C LEU A 47 13.77 -11.69 -15.42
N ALA A 48 13.74 -13.00 -15.22
CA ALA A 48 13.82 -13.98 -16.29
C ALA A 48 12.76 -15.08 -16.12
N ARG A 49 12.46 -15.76 -17.21
CA ARG A 49 11.61 -16.96 -17.17
C ARG A 49 12.27 -18.05 -16.31
N GLY A 50 11.45 -18.79 -15.58
CA GLY A 50 11.92 -19.90 -14.75
C GLY A 50 12.34 -19.49 -13.34
N MET A 51 12.32 -18.21 -12.99
CA MET A 51 12.53 -17.82 -11.61
C MET A 51 11.39 -18.28 -10.74
N GLU A 52 11.73 -18.74 -9.54
CA GLU A 52 10.76 -19.17 -8.53
C GLU A 52 10.05 -17.96 -7.93
N VAL A 53 8.73 -18.06 -7.82
CA VAL A 53 7.86 -17.04 -7.23
C VAL A 53 7.15 -17.66 -6.03
N THR A 54 7.25 -17.00 -4.89
CA THR A 54 6.65 -17.43 -3.63
C THR A 54 5.41 -16.62 -3.32
N SER A 55 4.32 -17.30 -2.99
CA SER A 55 3.10 -16.68 -2.45
C SER A 55 3.32 -16.29 -1.00
N THR A 56 2.87 -15.10 -0.60
CA THR A 56 2.96 -14.64 0.79
C THR A 56 1.69 -14.97 1.58
N GLY A 57 0.61 -15.37 0.91
CA GLY A 57 -0.70 -15.61 1.51
C GLY A 57 -1.41 -14.36 2.01
N LYS A 58 -0.83 -13.17 1.82
CA LYS A 58 -1.33 -11.88 2.34
C LYS A 58 -1.31 -10.81 1.25
N ALA A 59 -2.18 -9.83 1.37
CA ALA A 59 -2.12 -8.62 0.56
C ALA A 59 -0.93 -7.72 0.98
N ILE A 60 -0.57 -6.77 0.11
CA ILE A 60 0.43 -5.76 0.46
C ILE A 60 -0.10 -4.91 1.60
N SER A 61 0.72 -4.71 2.62
CA SER A 61 0.37 -3.89 3.79
C SER A 61 1.47 -2.87 4.08
N VAL A 62 1.07 -1.74 4.63
CA VAL A 62 1.96 -0.63 5.01
C VAL A 62 1.82 -0.33 6.50
N PRO A 63 2.88 0.16 7.15
CA PRO A 63 2.80 0.57 8.55
C PRO A 63 1.87 1.77 8.70
N VAL A 64 1.20 1.85 9.85
CA VAL A 64 0.27 2.93 10.20
C VAL A 64 0.47 3.39 11.63
N GLY A 65 -0.22 4.50 11.98
CA GLY A 65 -0.19 5.08 13.32
C GLY A 65 0.89 6.14 13.51
N ASP A 66 0.98 6.70 14.72
CA ASP A 66 1.82 7.86 15.05
C ASP A 66 3.31 7.64 14.77
N ARG A 67 3.77 6.39 14.84
CA ARG A 67 5.16 6.01 14.53
C ARG A 67 5.58 6.28 13.08
N THR A 68 4.62 6.53 12.19
CA THR A 68 4.88 6.84 10.78
C THR A 68 5.01 8.33 10.52
N LEU A 69 4.65 9.17 11.50
CA LEU A 69 4.70 10.62 11.35
C LEU A 69 6.14 11.11 11.21
N GLY A 70 6.38 11.99 10.24
CA GLY A 70 7.71 12.53 9.96
C GLY A 70 8.67 11.56 9.26
N ARG A 71 8.26 10.33 8.94
CA ARG A 71 9.05 9.30 8.26
C ARG A 71 8.72 9.23 6.77
N MET A 72 9.69 8.79 5.95
CA MET A 72 9.50 8.53 4.52
C MET A 72 9.55 7.03 4.24
N PHE A 73 8.62 6.57 3.41
CA PHE A 73 8.47 5.15 3.06
C PHE A 73 8.43 4.95 1.55
N ASN A 74 8.89 3.78 1.12
CA ASN A 74 8.64 3.31 -0.23
C ASN A 74 7.20 2.76 -0.36
N VAL A 75 6.82 2.31 -1.56
CA VAL A 75 5.48 1.75 -1.84
C VAL A 75 5.16 0.45 -1.09
N LEU A 76 6.14 -0.19 -0.50
CA LEU A 76 6.02 -1.41 0.30
C LEU A 76 5.94 -1.11 1.80
N GLY A 77 6.12 0.16 2.19
CA GLY A 77 6.15 0.60 3.58
C GLY A 77 7.48 0.36 4.29
N ASP A 78 8.59 0.24 3.54
CA ASP A 78 9.92 0.19 4.12
C ASP A 78 10.45 1.63 4.25
N PRO A 79 11.10 2.00 5.37
CA PRO A 79 11.66 3.34 5.55
C PRO A 79 12.81 3.61 4.56
N ILE A 80 12.82 4.82 4.00
CA ILE A 80 13.84 5.27 3.03
C ILE A 80 14.50 6.59 3.43
N ASP A 81 14.23 7.07 4.63
CA ASP A 81 14.74 8.34 5.18
C ASP A 81 16.12 8.23 5.85
N GLY A 82 16.65 7.02 6.02
CA GLY A 82 17.92 6.80 6.72
C GLY A 82 17.83 6.83 8.26
N GLU A 83 16.64 7.00 8.81
CA GLU A 83 16.39 7.08 10.26
C GLU A 83 16.30 5.69 10.94
N GLY A 84 16.70 4.63 10.23
CA GLY A 84 16.65 3.25 10.73
C GLY A 84 15.29 2.57 10.58
N GLU A 85 15.23 1.34 11.07
CA GLU A 85 14.02 0.52 11.00
C GLU A 85 12.88 1.11 11.85
N LEU A 86 11.65 0.92 11.37
CA LEU A 86 10.47 1.32 12.11
C LEU A 86 10.17 0.27 13.21
N ALA A 87 9.85 0.74 14.42
CA ALA A 87 9.40 -0.15 15.49
C ALA A 87 8.21 -1.00 15.06
N ASP A 88 8.13 -2.23 15.57
CA ASP A 88 7.01 -3.11 15.31
C ASP A 88 5.67 -2.48 15.70
N GLY A 89 4.64 -2.80 14.94
CA GLY A 89 3.30 -2.26 15.20
C GLY A 89 2.32 -2.56 14.09
N GLU A 90 1.18 -1.91 14.16
CA GLU A 90 0.07 -2.13 13.26
C GLU A 90 0.45 -1.86 11.79
N ARG A 91 -0.05 -2.72 10.91
CA ARG A 91 0.05 -2.57 9.45
C ARG A 91 -1.33 -2.77 8.85
N TRP A 92 -1.66 -1.97 7.86
CA TRP A 92 -2.92 -2.06 7.13
C TRP A 92 -2.70 -2.49 5.69
N GLU A 93 -3.59 -3.34 5.20
CA GLU A 93 -3.62 -3.68 3.78
C GLU A 93 -3.96 -2.44 2.94
N ILE A 94 -3.27 -2.26 1.80
CA ILE A 94 -3.50 -1.11 0.91
C ILE A 94 -4.88 -1.15 0.24
N HIS A 95 -5.49 -2.33 0.14
CA HIS A 95 -6.82 -2.54 -0.44
C HIS A 95 -7.90 -2.69 0.63
N ARG A 96 -8.00 -1.71 1.53
CA ARG A 96 -9.06 -1.66 2.53
C ARG A 96 -10.40 -1.20 1.93
N LYS A 97 -11.48 -1.64 2.56
CA LYS A 97 -12.78 -1.02 2.34
C LYS A 97 -12.77 0.41 2.89
N ALA A 98 -13.50 1.31 2.24
CA ALA A 98 -13.74 2.64 2.78
C ALA A 98 -14.44 2.54 4.14
N PRO A 99 -14.22 3.51 5.06
CA PRO A 99 -14.93 3.58 6.33
C PRO A 99 -16.45 3.57 6.13
N GLY A 100 -17.16 2.82 6.96
CA GLY A 100 -18.61 2.82 6.98
C GLY A 100 -19.18 4.19 7.42
N PHE A 101 -20.46 4.41 7.18
CA PHE A 101 -21.11 5.68 7.54
C PHE A 101 -20.99 5.98 9.04
N GLU A 102 -21.05 4.96 9.88
CA GLU A 102 -20.95 5.09 11.34
C GLU A 102 -19.54 5.49 11.82
N GLU A 103 -18.52 5.20 11.03
CA GLU A 103 -17.11 5.53 11.32
C GLU A 103 -16.73 6.94 10.84
N GLN A 104 -17.61 7.60 10.08
CA GLN A 104 -17.36 8.94 9.56
C GLN A 104 -17.67 9.98 10.66
N GLN A 105 -16.78 10.94 10.83
CA GLN A 105 -17.02 12.04 11.75
C GLN A 105 -18.06 13.02 11.15
N PRO A 106 -19.22 13.20 11.77
CA PRO A 106 -20.27 14.07 11.23
C PRO A 106 -19.98 15.57 11.42
N VAL A 107 -18.97 15.92 12.24
CA VAL A 107 -18.64 17.32 12.55
C VAL A 107 -17.47 17.79 11.70
N ALA A 108 -17.71 18.76 10.84
CA ALA A 108 -16.69 19.44 10.08
C ALA A 108 -15.80 20.27 11.03
N GLN A 109 -14.53 19.88 11.16
CA GLN A 109 -13.51 20.72 11.80
C GLN A 109 -12.91 21.66 10.75
N VAL A 110 -12.73 22.92 11.11
CA VAL A 110 -12.08 23.90 10.25
C VAL A 110 -10.56 23.68 10.28
N LEU A 111 -9.94 23.72 9.09
CA LEU A 111 -8.50 23.79 8.93
C LEU A 111 -8.09 25.28 8.96
N GLU A 112 -7.50 25.72 10.07
CA GLU A 112 -6.94 27.07 10.16
C GLU A 112 -5.71 27.19 9.26
N THR A 113 -5.79 28.02 8.23
CA THR A 113 -4.69 28.22 7.28
C THR A 113 -3.74 29.33 7.73
N GLY A 114 -4.17 30.22 8.61
CA GLY A 114 -3.46 31.43 8.99
C GLY A 114 -3.61 32.56 7.94
N ILE A 115 -4.32 32.32 6.85
CA ILE A 115 -4.59 33.32 5.82
C ILE A 115 -5.95 33.95 6.12
N LYS A 116 -5.94 35.18 6.63
CA LYS A 116 -7.13 35.87 7.15
C LYS A 116 -8.34 35.87 6.20
N VAL A 117 -8.10 36.06 4.91
CA VAL A 117 -9.16 36.09 3.89
C VAL A 117 -9.81 34.72 3.75
N ILE A 118 -9.03 33.65 3.71
CA ILE A 118 -9.55 32.27 3.57
C ILE A 118 -10.30 31.88 4.85
N ASP A 119 -9.67 32.04 6.00
CA ASP A 119 -10.23 31.58 7.26
C ASP A 119 -11.53 32.32 7.65
N LEU A 120 -11.68 33.56 7.17
CA LEU A 120 -12.85 34.38 7.47
C LEU A 120 -13.99 34.24 6.45
N LEU A 121 -13.66 34.18 5.16
CA LEU A 121 -14.66 34.22 4.08
C LEU A 121 -15.04 32.86 3.53
N GLU A 122 -14.09 31.92 3.49
CA GLU A 122 -14.29 30.57 2.94
C GLU A 122 -13.44 29.55 3.73
N PRO A 123 -13.80 29.29 4.98
CA PRO A 123 -13.02 28.38 5.83
C PRO A 123 -12.99 26.95 5.28
N TYR A 124 -11.83 26.34 5.25
CA TYR A 124 -11.64 24.99 4.73
C TYR A 124 -12.01 23.94 5.77
N PRO A 125 -12.93 23.01 5.46
CA PRO A 125 -13.19 21.87 6.31
C PRO A 125 -12.09 20.83 6.20
N LYS A 126 -11.62 20.29 7.33
CA LYS A 126 -10.71 19.12 7.32
C LYS A 126 -11.39 17.93 6.65
N GLY A 127 -10.70 17.30 5.68
CA GLY A 127 -11.25 16.20 4.89
C GLY A 127 -12.16 16.62 3.73
N GLY A 128 -12.37 17.92 3.53
CA GLY A 128 -13.13 18.45 2.40
C GLY A 128 -12.34 18.42 1.08
N LYS A 129 -13.06 18.48 -0.04
CA LYS A 129 -12.47 18.73 -1.36
C LYS A 129 -12.46 20.22 -1.62
N ILE A 130 -11.30 20.78 -1.90
CA ILE A 130 -11.08 22.20 -2.16
C ILE A 130 -10.42 22.29 -3.52
N GLY A 131 -10.97 23.13 -4.41
CA GLY A 131 -10.47 23.38 -5.75
C GLY A 131 -10.41 24.86 -6.08
#